data_df8ab6ad7f906b829498f93dcd72a4ba
#
_entry.id   df8ab6ad7f906b829498f93dcd72a4ba
#
_cell.length_a   1.000
_cell.length_b   1.000
_cell.length_c   1.000
_cell.angle_alpha   90.00
_cell.angle_beta   90.00
_cell.angle_gamma   90.00
#
_symmetry.space_group_name_H-M   'P 1'
#
loop_
_entity.id
_entity.type
_entity.pdbx_description
1 polymer ?
#
loop_
_entity_poly.entity_id
_entity_poly.type
_entity_poly.pdbx_seq_one_letter_code
_entity_poly.pdbx_strand_id
1 'polypeptide(L)'
;MTSNTLPNYTVLDPKLDRLPPAQLEALQAARLRNMVRYVYAATPFWYRKLDKAKVHPEQIRGLADLSKIPFCTKEELQSDQAEHPPFGSYLGIDRSKLTKFMTTSGTTGKPLRRVFSGRDWSYVLDRFQRNPRLGPGDIMVTLGPMDGLMGPTAGVESASRTGAMGVLAGLYDS
;
A
#
# COMPACT_ATOMS: atom_id res chain seq x y z
N MET A 1 25.37 -22.77 26.01
CA MET A 1 25.39 -22.66 24.53
C MET A 1 23.97 -22.34 24.08
N THR A 2 23.68 -21.08 23.91
CA THR A 2 22.37 -20.63 23.41
C THR A 2 22.32 -20.89 21.92
N SER A 3 21.50 -21.83 21.48
CA SER A 3 21.25 -22.07 20.06
C SER A 3 20.65 -20.77 19.45
N ASN A 4 21.43 -20.11 18.63
CA ASN A 4 21.01 -18.97 17.87
C ASN A 4 20.19 -19.47 16.66
N THR A 5 19.04 -20.08 16.93
CA THR A 5 18.06 -20.39 15.89
C THR A 5 17.47 -19.08 15.45
N LEU A 6 17.87 -18.63 14.26
CA LEU A 6 17.19 -17.53 13.58
C LEU A 6 15.69 -17.79 13.63
N PRO A 7 14.92 -16.79 14.01
CA PRO A 7 13.49 -16.94 14.10
C PRO A 7 12.92 -17.42 12.76
N ASN A 8 12.06 -18.48 12.77
CA ASN A 8 11.34 -19.00 11.60
C ASN A 8 10.43 -17.91 10.97
N TYR A 9 10.81 -17.22 9.90
CA TYR A 9 9.96 -16.25 9.23
C TYR A 9 8.73 -16.95 8.66
N THR A 10 7.54 -16.51 9.04
CA THR A 10 6.31 -16.99 8.44
C THR A 10 6.34 -16.63 6.96
N VAL A 11 6.53 -17.63 6.12
CA VAL A 11 6.46 -17.48 4.67
C VAL A 11 4.99 -17.41 4.32
N LEU A 12 4.46 -16.20 4.07
CA LEU A 12 3.05 -15.99 3.76
C LEU A 12 2.66 -16.53 2.38
N ASP A 13 3.60 -16.45 1.44
CA ASP A 13 3.45 -16.99 0.10
C ASP A 13 4.77 -17.68 -0.31
N PRO A 14 4.90 -18.99 -0.04
CA PRO A 14 6.12 -19.72 -0.35
C PRO A 14 6.53 -19.67 -1.82
N LYS A 15 5.56 -19.49 -2.73
CA LYS A 15 5.83 -19.41 -4.16
C LYS A 15 6.45 -18.06 -4.54
N LEU A 16 5.94 -16.97 -3.96
CA LEU A 16 6.47 -15.62 -4.23
C LEU A 16 7.73 -15.31 -3.43
N ASP A 17 7.77 -15.73 -2.16
CA ASP A 17 8.82 -15.36 -1.22
C ASP A 17 10.15 -16.08 -1.50
N ARG A 18 10.11 -17.15 -2.29
CA ARG A 18 11.30 -17.95 -2.68
C ARG A 18 11.57 -17.94 -4.18
N LEU A 19 11.01 -16.97 -4.92
CA LEU A 19 11.29 -16.87 -6.33
C LEU A 19 12.79 -16.63 -6.58
N PRO A 20 13.40 -17.33 -7.52
CA PRO A 20 14.71 -16.97 -8.02
C PRO A 20 14.74 -15.55 -8.57
N PRO A 21 15.86 -14.81 -8.48
CA PRO A 21 15.95 -13.40 -8.88
C PRO A 21 15.39 -13.12 -10.28
N ALA A 22 15.74 -13.93 -11.26
CA ALA A 22 15.25 -13.76 -12.64
C ALA A 22 13.71 -13.92 -12.76
N GLN A 23 13.11 -14.83 -12.00
CA GLN A 23 11.66 -15.00 -11.99
C GLN A 23 10.96 -13.86 -11.25
N LEU A 24 11.57 -13.35 -10.18
CA LEU A 24 11.09 -12.18 -9.46
C LEU A 24 11.11 -10.94 -10.37
N GLU A 25 12.20 -10.71 -11.10
CA GLU A 25 12.33 -9.63 -12.07
C GLU A 25 11.27 -9.73 -13.17
N ALA A 26 11.07 -10.91 -13.73
CA ALA A 26 10.03 -11.14 -14.75
C ALA A 26 8.61 -10.83 -14.20
N LEU A 27 8.32 -11.25 -12.97
CA LEU A 27 7.05 -10.94 -12.30
C LEU A 27 6.88 -9.45 -12.05
N GLN A 28 7.92 -8.77 -11.57
CA GLN A 28 7.90 -7.31 -11.34
C GLN A 28 7.70 -6.55 -12.65
N ALA A 29 8.38 -6.93 -13.72
CA ALA A 29 8.22 -6.35 -15.04
C ALA A 29 6.79 -6.53 -15.57
N ALA A 30 6.20 -7.70 -15.42
CA ALA A 30 4.82 -7.96 -15.80
C ALA A 30 3.82 -7.10 -15.01
N ARG A 31 4.01 -6.99 -13.69
CA ARG A 31 3.17 -6.15 -12.81
C ARG A 31 3.31 -4.67 -13.15
N LEU A 32 4.52 -4.19 -13.44
CA LEU A 32 4.76 -2.81 -13.85
C LEU A 32 3.99 -2.49 -15.15
N ARG A 33 4.12 -3.31 -16.18
CA ARG A 33 3.38 -3.13 -17.44
C ARG A 33 1.86 -3.07 -17.21
N ASN A 34 1.34 -3.99 -16.43
CA ASN A 34 -0.10 -4.05 -16.14
C ASN A 34 -0.56 -2.83 -15.35
N MET A 35 0.23 -2.38 -14.38
CA MET A 35 -0.08 -1.19 -13.58
C MET A 35 -0.11 0.06 -14.45
N VAL A 36 0.91 0.26 -15.30
CA VAL A 36 0.97 1.44 -16.19
C VAL A 36 -0.21 1.46 -17.15
N ARG A 37 -0.54 0.34 -17.78
CA ARG A 37 -1.74 0.22 -18.64
C ARG A 37 -3.02 0.56 -17.88
N TYR A 38 -3.14 0.00 -16.68
CA TYR A 38 -4.31 0.23 -15.84
C TYR A 38 -4.48 1.70 -15.45
N VAL A 39 -3.44 2.33 -14.91
CA VAL A 39 -3.57 3.73 -14.47
C VAL A 39 -3.74 4.69 -15.64
N TYR A 40 -3.12 4.41 -16.78
CA TYR A 40 -3.31 5.18 -18.00
C TYR A 40 -4.75 5.15 -18.51
N ALA A 41 -5.38 3.98 -18.48
CA ALA A 41 -6.74 3.79 -18.96
C ALA A 41 -7.82 4.22 -17.94
N ALA A 42 -7.57 4.03 -16.64
CA ALA A 42 -8.60 4.12 -15.61
C ALA A 42 -8.54 5.42 -14.78
N THR A 43 -7.46 6.21 -14.89
CA THR A 43 -7.28 7.37 -14.02
C THR A 43 -6.92 8.62 -14.81
N PRO A 44 -7.79 9.65 -14.84
CA PRO A 44 -7.49 10.90 -15.54
C PRO A 44 -6.20 11.60 -15.08
N PHE A 45 -5.87 11.51 -13.79
CA PHE A 45 -4.62 12.05 -13.25
C PHE A 45 -3.39 11.44 -13.91
N TRP A 46 -3.29 10.11 -13.91
CA TRP A 46 -2.11 9.43 -14.48
C TRP A 46 -2.09 9.50 -16.01
N TYR A 47 -3.25 9.48 -16.64
CA TYR A 47 -3.33 9.72 -18.08
C TYR A 47 -2.66 11.06 -18.45
N ARG A 48 -3.10 12.17 -17.83
CA ARG A 48 -2.52 13.50 -18.09
C ARG A 48 -1.03 13.56 -17.79
N LYS A 49 -0.61 12.93 -16.69
CA LYS A 49 0.79 12.96 -16.24
C LYS A 49 1.71 12.18 -17.17
N LEU A 50 1.29 11.02 -17.62
CA LEU A 50 2.05 10.18 -18.57
C LEU A 50 2.05 10.79 -19.97
N ASP A 51 0.92 11.31 -20.42
CA ASP A 51 0.78 11.98 -21.73
C ASP A 51 1.67 13.23 -21.83
N LYS A 52 1.67 14.08 -20.80
CA LYS A 52 2.58 15.23 -20.70
C LYS A 52 4.06 14.83 -20.77
N ALA A 53 4.41 13.68 -20.18
CA ALA A 53 5.75 13.13 -20.24
C ALA A 53 6.04 12.38 -21.56
N LYS A 54 5.06 12.28 -22.48
CA LYS A 54 5.12 11.50 -23.72
C LYS A 54 5.46 10.02 -23.49
N VAL A 55 4.93 9.46 -22.38
CA VAL A 55 5.12 8.07 -22.00
C VAL A 55 3.81 7.30 -22.22
N HIS A 56 3.81 6.42 -23.20
CA HIS A 56 2.71 5.52 -23.48
C HIS A 56 2.96 4.13 -22.89
N PRO A 57 1.91 3.40 -22.50
CA PRO A 57 2.05 2.08 -21.85
C PRO A 57 2.90 1.08 -22.62
N GLU A 58 2.87 1.12 -23.95
CA GLU A 58 3.64 0.23 -24.83
C GLU A 58 5.16 0.44 -24.77
N GLN A 59 5.58 1.62 -24.30
CA GLN A 59 6.99 1.96 -24.12
C GLN A 59 7.58 1.37 -22.83
N ILE A 60 6.74 0.87 -21.94
CA ILE A 60 7.13 0.25 -20.66
C ILE A 60 7.16 -1.26 -20.85
N ARG A 61 8.33 -1.79 -21.16
CA ARG A 61 8.54 -3.21 -21.46
C ARG A 61 9.10 -4.00 -20.28
N GLY A 62 9.82 -3.33 -19.37
CA GLY A 62 10.47 -3.96 -18.23
C GLY A 62 10.89 -2.96 -17.16
N LEU A 63 11.62 -3.43 -16.15
CA LEU A 63 12.06 -2.61 -15.02
C LEU A 63 13.03 -1.49 -15.43
N ALA A 64 13.81 -1.70 -16.48
CA ALA A 64 14.72 -0.68 -17.03
C ALA A 64 13.98 0.58 -17.51
N ASP A 65 12.70 0.44 -17.88
CA ASP A 65 11.88 1.55 -18.34
C ASP A 65 11.24 2.34 -17.19
N LEU A 66 11.44 1.94 -15.94
CA LEU A 66 10.85 2.63 -14.76
C LEU A 66 11.28 4.10 -14.71
N SER A 67 12.51 4.42 -15.14
CA SER A 67 13.02 5.78 -15.19
C SER A 67 12.30 6.71 -16.17
N LYS A 68 11.53 6.17 -17.12
CA LYS A 68 10.70 6.95 -18.05
C LYS A 68 9.44 7.48 -17.39
N ILE A 69 8.97 6.81 -16.32
CA ILE A 69 7.72 7.16 -15.64
C ILE A 69 7.97 8.40 -14.76
N PRO A 70 7.19 9.47 -14.93
CA PRO A 70 7.39 10.70 -14.16
C PRO A 70 7.10 10.47 -12.68
N PHE A 71 7.90 11.06 -11.80
CA PHE A 71 7.64 11.09 -10.37
C PHE A 71 6.31 11.76 -10.06
N CYS A 72 5.67 11.31 -8.98
CA CYS A 72 4.48 11.94 -8.44
C CYS A 72 4.75 12.38 -7.01
N THR A 73 4.47 13.64 -6.70
CA THR A 73 4.64 14.20 -5.36
C THR A 73 3.33 14.14 -4.56
N LYS A 74 3.45 14.27 -3.25
CA LYS A 74 2.28 14.34 -2.37
C LYS A 74 1.44 15.59 -2.65
N GLU A 75 2.11 16.69 -2.96
CA GLU A 75 1.48 17.98 -3.27
C GLU A 75 0.63 17.88 -4.53
N GLU A 76 1.10 17.20 -5.56
CA GLU A 76 0.32 16.95 -6.78
C GLU A 76 -0.97 16.17 -6.47
N LEU A 77 -0.88 15.14 -5.62
CA LEU A 77 -2.04 14.35 -5.22
C LEU A 77 -3.02 15.17 -4.36
N GLN A 78 -2.50 16.02 -3.48
CA GLN A 78 -3.32 16.92 -2.65
C GLN A 78 -4.06 17.96 -3.50
N SER A 79 -3.38 18.55 -4.48
CA SER A 79 -3.97 19.49 -5.43
C SER A 79 -5.08 18.82 -6.23
N ASP A 80 -4.80 17.65 -6.79
CA ASP A 80 -5.80 16.90 -7.55
C ASP A 80 -7.00 16.47 -6.67
N GLN A 81 -6.80 16.15 -5.38
CA GLN A 81 -7.91 15.90 -4.47
C GLN A 81 -8.75 17.15 -4.16
N ALA A 82 -8.13 18.32 -4.14
CA ALA A 82 -8.85 19.58 -3.95
C ALA A 82 -9.69 19.94 -5.18
N GLU A 83 -9.17 19.71 -6.38
CA GLU A 83 -9.82 19.95 -7.65
C GLU A 83 -10.92 18.93 -7.98
N HIS A 84 -10.72 17.66 -7.53
CA HIS A 84 -11.63 16.53 -7.79
C HIS A 84 -12.04 15.82 -6.49
N PRO A 85 -12.84 16.48 -5.62
CA PRO A 85 -13.23 15.88 -4.34
C PRO A 85 -14.17 14.67 -4.50
N PRO A 86 -14.21 13.77 -3.51
CA PRO A 86 -13.38 13.77 -2.31
C PRO A 86 -12.05 13.02 -2.46
N PHE A 87 -11.81 12.22 -3.53
CA PHE A 87 -10.72 11.26 -3.62
C PHE A 87 -9.70 11.53 -4.72
N GLY A 88 -9.86 12.60 -5.47
CA GLY A 88 -9.02 12.93 -6.61
C GLY A 88 -9.40 12.18 -7.90
N SER A 89 -8.81 12.60 -9.01
CA SER A 89 -9.01 11.99 -10.33
C SER A 89 -8.07 10.77 -10.58
N TYR A 90 -7.28 10.39 -9.57
CA TYR A 90 -6.45 9.19 -9.60
C TYR A 90 -7.13 7.95 -8.99
N LEU A 91 -8.40 8.04 -8.58
CA LEU A 91 -9.19 6.88 -8.19
C LEU A 91 -9.52 6.05 -9.43
N GLY A 92 -8.98 4.83 -9.48
CA GLY A 92 -9.11 3.93 -10.63
C GLY A 92 -10.24 2.91 -10.53
N ILE A 93 -11.05 2.94 -9.47
CA ILE A 93 -12.17 2.00 -9.27
C ILE A 93 -13.46 2.74 -8.93
N ASP A 94 -14.58 2.07 -9.14
CA ASP A 94 -15.89 2.59 -8.76
C ASP A 94 -15.98 2.83 -7.25
N ARG A 95 -16.62 3.93 -6.85
CA ARG A 95 -16.79 4.32 -5.44
C ARG A 95 -17.57 3.28 -4.64
N SER A 96 -18.49 2.56 -5.25
CA SER A 96 -19.27 1.50 -4.59
C SER A 96 -18.41 0.32 -4.10
N LYS A 97 -17.18 0.17 -4.62
CA LYS A 97 -16.23 -0.86 -4.22
C LYS A 97 -15.31 -0.44 -3.07
N LEU A 98 -15.40 0.81 -2.63
CA LEU A 98 -14.59 1.33 -1.54
C LEU A 98 -15.14 0.83 -0.20
N THR A 99 -14.28 0.23 0.60
CA THR A 99 -14.63 -0.35 1.90
C THR A 99 -13.81 0.20 3.05
N LYS A 100 -12.70 0.90 2.74
CA LYS A 100 -11.81 1.45 3.76
C LYS A 100 -11.36 2.86 3.37
N PHE A 101 -11.41 3.75 4.34
CA PHE A 101 -10.92 5.13 4.26
C PHE A 101 -9.83 5.34 5.30
N MET A 102 -8.72 5.95 4.89
CA MET A 102 -7.58 6.28 5.74
C MET A 102 -7.03 7.64 5.37
N THR A 103 -6.28 8.25 6.29
CA THR A 103 -5.56 9.50 6.06
C THR A 103 -4.06 9.32 6.30
N THR A 104 -3.28 10.22 5.73
CA THR A 104 -1.88 10.39 6.14
C THR A 104 -1.81 11.34 7.34
N SER A 105 -0.71 11.28 8.11
CA SER A 105 -0.54 12.09 9.33
C SER A 105 -0.63 13.61 9.13
N GLY A 106 -0.49 14.10 7.90
CA GLY A 106 -0.64 15.52 7.61
C GLY A 106 0.42 16.43 8.24
N THR A 107 1.55 15.92 8.70
CA THR A 107 2.62 16.67 9.39
C THR A 107 3.14 17.88 8.63
N THR A 108 2.98 17.93 7.33
CA THR A 108 3.42 19.00 6.42
C THR A 108 2.26 19.79 5.80
N GLY A 109 1.04 19.64 6.32
CA GLY A 109 -0.14 20.31 5.75
C GLY A 109 -1.40 19.45 5.80
N LYS A 110 -2.26 19.57 4.78
CA LYS A 110 -3.53 18.83 4.74
C LYS A 110 -3.28 17.33 4.59
N PRO A 111 -3.97 16.47 5.37
CA PRO A 111 -3.89 15.01 5.19
C PRO A 111 -4.32 14.59 3.79
N LEU A 112 -3.60 13.64 3.20
CA LEU A 112 -4.02 12.99 1.96
C LEU A 112 -5.03 11.89 2.30
N ARG A 113 -6.16 11.91 1.64
CA ARG A 113 -7.19 10.86 1.79
C ARG A 113 -6.79 9.64 0.97
N ARG A 114 -6.84 8.48 1.60
CA ARG A 114 -6.53 7.19 0.99
C ARG A 114 -7.74 6.29 1.10
N VAL A 115 -8.10 5.65 0.02
CA VAL A 115 -9.24 4.74 -0.03
C VAL A 115 -8.83 3.42 -0.65
N PHE A 116 -9.48 2.35 -0.20
CA PHE A 116 -9.15 1.00 -0.62
C PHE A 116 -10.42 0.20 -0.86
N SER A 117 -10.39 -0.67 -1.86
CA SER A 117 -11.33 -1.77 -1.94
C SER A 117 -11.03 -2.82 -0.86
N GLY A 118 -11.97 -3.71 -0.58
CA GLY A 118 -11.74 -4.83 0.35
C GLY A 118 -10.55 -5.69 -0.07
N ARG A 119 -10.36 -5.88 -1.39
CA ARG A 119 -9.20 -6.61 -1.93
C ARG A 119 -7.89 -5.89 -1.70
N ASP A 120 -7.84 -4.58 -1.95
CA ASP A 120 -6.63 -3.79 -1.73
C ASP A 120 -6.26 -3.74 -0.26
N TRP A 121 -7.26 -3.57 0.61
CA TRP A 121 -7.05 -3.57 2.05
C TRP A 121 -6.54 -4.92 2.54
N SER A 122 -7.13 -6.02 2.07
CA SER A 122 -6.61 -7.36 2.35
C SER A 122 -5.14 -7.49 1.97
N TYR A 123 -4.76 -7.02 0.79
CA TYR A 123 -3.36 -7.03 0.35
C TYR A 123 -2.45 -6.19 1.25
N VAL A 124 -2.90 -5.04 1.74
CA VAL A 124 -2.15 -4.23 2.72
C VAL A 124 -1.92 -5.03 3.99
N LEU A 125 -2.97 -5.65 4.54
CA LEU A 125 -2.85 -6.45 5.76
C LEU A 125 -1.91 -7.63 5.60
N ASP A 126 -1.94 -8.32 4.46
CA ASP A 126 -1.02 -9.42 4.16
C ASP A 126 0.45 -8.96 4.16
N ARG A 127 0.72 -7.70 3.79
CA ARG A 127 2.08 -7.13 3.85
C ARG A 127 2.50 -6.78 5.27
N PHE A 128 1.58 -6.26 6.08
CA PHE A 128 1.85 -5.96 7.49
C PHE A 128 2.13 -7.21 8.30
N GLN A 129 1.49 -8.35 8.03
CA GLN A 129 1.75 -9.64 8.69
C GLN A 129 3.18 -10.16 8.52
N ARG A 130 3.92 -9.69 7.52
CA ARG A 130 5.29 -10.14 7.27
C ARG A 130 6.29 -9.62 8.30
N ASN A 131 6.00 -8.53 8.95
CA ASN A 131 6.96 -7.82 9.78
C ASN A 131 6.99 -8.28 11.24
N PRO A 132 5.92 -8.23 12.03
CA PRO A 132 5.90 -8.87 13.33
C PRO A 132 5.46 -10.33 13.17
N ARG A 133 6.16 -11.23 13.85
CA ARG A 133 5.72 -12.62 13.98
C ARG A 133 4.76 -12.70 15.13
N LEU A 134 3.51 -12.42 14.83
CA LEU A 134 2.44 -12.53 15.77
C LEU A 134 1.62 -13.78 15.47
N GLY A 135 1.17 -14.44 16.53
CA GLY A 135 0.33 -15.62 16.46
C GLY A 135 -0.61 -15.73 17.65
N PRO A 136 -1.34 -16.85 17.77
CA PRO A 136 -2.22 -17.09 18.91
C PRO A 136 -1.46 -16.95 20.23
N GLY A 137 -2.02 -16.19 21.17
CA GLY A 137 -1.42 -15.90 22.47
C GLY A 137 -0.57 -14.62 22.53
N ASP A 138 -0.20 -14.04 21.40
CA ASP A 138 0.47 -12.74 21.37
C ASP A 138 -0.51 -11.58 21.49
N ILE A 139 -0.03 -10.47 22.03
CA ILE A 139 -0.78 -9.21 22.16
C ILE A 139 0.00 -8.10 21.47
N MET A 140 -0.61 -7.50 20.46
CA MET A 140 -0.09 -6.31 19.81
C MET A 140 -0.81 -5.08 20.32
N VAL A 141 -0.09 -4.21 21.02
CA VAL A 141 -0.61 -2.92 21.48
C VAL A 141 -0.10 -1.82 20.56
N THR A 142 -1.01 -1.04 20.00
CA THR A 142 -0.66 0.14 19.22
C THR A 142 -0.96 1.40 20.05
N LEU A 143 0.09 2.17 20.32
CA LEU A 143 0.02 3.47 20.98
C LEU A 143 0.17 4.55 19.91
N GLY A 144 -0.74 5.50 19.88
CA GLY A 144 -0.65 6.61 18.93
C GLY A 144 -2.01 7.21 18.57
N PRO A 145 -2.03 8.31 17.82
CA PRO A 145 -3.27 8.93 17.38
C PRO A 145 -4.04 7.96 16.48
N MET A 146 -5.34 7.86 16.74
CA MET A 146 -6.25 6.93 16.06
C MET A 146 -7.06 7.59 14.94
N ASP A 147 -6.65 8.74 14.46
CA ASP A 147 -7.36 9.64 13.52
C ASP A 147 -7.45 9.11 12.07
N GLY A 148 -7.69 7.82 11.92
CA GLY A 148 -7.77 7.18 10.60
C GLY A 148 -6.41 6.94 9.95
N LEU A 149 -5.32 6.94 10.73
CA LEU A 149 -3.98 6.64 10.23
C LEU A 149 -3.87 5.17 9.80
N MET A 150 -3.29 4.97 8.62
CA MET A 150 -3.17 3.64 8.01
C MET A 150 -2.30 2.69 8.84
N GLY A 151 -1.17 3.15 9.36
CA GLY A 151 -0.21 2.32 10.08
C GLY A 151 -0.79 1.62 11.31
N PRO A 152 -1.32 2.37 12.29
CA PRO A 152 -1.94 1.79 13.49
C PRO A 152 -3.07 0.81 13.16
N THR A 153 -3.98 1.21 12.29
CA THR A 153 -5.13 0.38 11.91
C THR A 153 -4.70 -0.90 11.19
N ALA A 154 -3.81 -0.79 10.19
CA ALA A 154 -3.31 -1.96 9.48
C ALA A 154 -2.52 -2.91 10.40
N GLY A 155 -1.77 -2.37 11.36
CA GLY A 155 -1.04 -3.16 12.35
C GLY A 155 -1.99 -4.04 13.15
N VAL A 156 -2.98 -3.47 13.80
CA VAL A 156 -3.93 -4.20 14.65
C VAL A 156 -4.79 -5.17 13.84
N GLU A 157 -5.34 -4.74 12.70
CA GLU A 157 -6.14 -5.63 11.87
C GLU A 157 -5.30 -6.80 11.31
N SER A 158 -4.01 -6.58 10.99
CA SER A 158 -3.13 -7.65 10.55
C SER A 158 -2.79 -8.62 11.68
N ALA A 159 -2.55 -8.13 12.90
CA ALA A 159 -2.33 -8.98 14.07
C ALA A 159 -3.52 -9.92 14.32
N SER A 160 -4.74 -9.39 14.26
CA SER A 160 -5.95 -10.20 14.43
C SER A 160 -6.07 -11.32 13.39
N ARG A 161 -5.57 -11.12 12.16
CA ARG A 161 -5.56 -12.16 11.12
C ARG A 161 -4.60 -13.33 11.43
N THR A 162 -3.58 -13.10 12.26
CA THR A 162 -2.64 -14.15 12.68
C THR A 162 -3.11 -14.89 13.93
N GLY A 163 -4.25 -14.51 14.49
CA GLY A 163 -4.78 -15.05 15.74
C GLY A 163 -4.24 -14.35 16.99
N ALA A 164 -3.44 -13.30 16.85
CA ALA A 164 -3.02 -12.46 17.95
C ALA A 164 -4.11 -11.48 18.37
N MET A 165 -4.07 -11.04 19.61
CA MET A 165 -4.95 -9.97 20.11
C MET A 165 -4.40 -8.62 19.67
N GLY A 166 -5.19 -7.85 18.92
CA GLY A 166 -4.86 -6.47 18.57
C GLY A 166 -5.53 -5.48 19.54
N VAL A 167 -4.76 -4.59 20.13
CA VAL A 167 -5.24 -3.55 21.06
C VAL A 167 -4.90 -2.17 20.51
N LEU A 168 -5.93 -1.34 20.31
CA LEU A 168 -5.82 0.07 19.96
C LEU A 168 -5.89 0.88 21.26
N ALA A 169 -4.77 1.29 21.80
CA ALA A 169 -4.72 1.96 23.09
C ALA A 169 -4.88 3.49 23.00
N GLY A 170 -4.69 4.08 21.81
CA GLY A 170 -4.79 5.52 21.63
C GLY A 170 -3.64 6.31 22.27
N LEU A 171 -3.87 7.61 22.43
CA LEU A 171 -3.05 8.48 23.27
C LEU A 171 -3.82 8.69 24.58
N TYR A 172 -3.22 8.29 25.68
CA TYR A 172 -3.72 8.66 27.01
C TYR A 172 -2.91 9.85 27.49
N ASP A 173 -3.57 10.96 27.78
CA ASP A 173 -2.98 12.02 28.58
C ASP A 173 -2.88 11.49 30.03
N SER A 174 -1.63 11.43 30.52
CA SER A 174 -1.32 11.01 31.90
C SER A 174 -1.54 12.15 32.88
#